data_4fb6e4619e7f46651c24939ff56a55ab
#
_entry.id   4fb6e4619e7f46651c24939ff56a55ab
#
_cell.length_a   1.000
_cell.length_b   1.000
_cell.length_c   1.000
_cell.angle_alpha   90.00
_cell.angle_beta   90.00
_cell.angle_gamma   90.00
#
_symmetry.space_group_name_H-M   'P 1'
#
loop_
_entity.id
_entity.type
_entity.pdbx_description
1 polymer ?
#
loop_
_entity_poly.entity_id
_entity_poly.type
_entity_poly.pdbx_seq_one_letter_code
_entity_poly.pdbx_strand_id
1 'polypeptide(L)'
;IFSQFSQNSRLKKKLKTLEIEFKASGGKGINLSSDFQVGPSGKGGSAREGSDKTGTGKKNPTGIGTVKEILADRDPLNRVQRLMSYVNGLSPKEMPEALIALQESAPQWDPHMKMAVGLLLTRWAAADSDAAFAHVEQMKNKDHARDATFSILRALASQDPQRALEWMSGQGKDMAKDGWMGHALAGTIASEWVRQDPDAALAWANSLPKNQRQGALGGALETIAASNPVEAAQRLLELDPGEAREKAAGNIANLWAKRAPQEAMEWAMTLEGDDKESAMSRALGGWASSEPEEAASFINGIPVEERTDSQVREVGRRWASQEPSKAAQWLIDQPDSSGRTDAVGYAMWHWTNEDPGGAADWILEQPRGDFRDNGIASIAKATFEEDPSSAVTWAATIDNDRQREGAIERGVREWAKREPDQARDWVQKNNNALSPEQSERLLNLENRADGEK
;
A
#
# COMPACT_ATOMS: atom_id res chain seq x y z
N ILE A 1 -7.69 -13.03 -16.63
CA ILE A 1 -8.62 -11.88 -16.52
C ILE A 1 -10.06 -12.35 -16.74
N PHE A 2 -10.41 -13.10 -17.78
CA PHE A 2 -11.77 -13.69 -17.94
C PHE A 2 -12.19 -14.57 -16.75
N SER A 3 -11.25 -15.26 -16.08
CA SER A 3 -11.52 -16.07 -14.89
C SER A 3 -11.82 -15.22 -13.64
N GLN A 4 -11.19 -14.09 -13.46
CA GLN A 4 -11.46 -13.15 -12.37
C GLN A 4 -12.78 -12.40 -12.56
N PHE A 5 -13.12 -12.02 -13.80
CA PHE A 5 -14.41 -11.41 -14.12
C PHE A 5 -15.56 -12.39 -13.89
N SER A 6 -15.38 -13.65 -14.26
CA SER A 6 -16.32 -14.75 -14.00
C SER A 6 -16.44 -15.07 -12.50
N GLN A 7 -15.36 -15.00 -11.74
CA GLN A 7 -15.36 -15.21 -10.29
C GLN A 7 -16.03 -14.04 -9.55
N ASN A 8 -15.79 -12.80 -9.94
CA ASN A 8 -16.45 -11.63 -9.36
C ASN A 8 -17.96 -11.59 -9.65
N SER A 9 -18.38 -11.99 -10.85
CA SER A 9 -19.80 -12.09 -11.16
C SER A 9 -20.49 -13.24 -10.41
N ARG A 10 -19.79 -14.37 -10.19
CA ARG A 10 -20.28 -15.47 -9.36
C ARG A 10 -20.35 -15.12 -7.88
N LEU A 11 -19.36 -14.39 -7.35
CA LEU A 11 -19.34 -13.88 -5.97
C LEU A 11 -20.47 -12.86 -5.72
N LYS A 12 -20.69 -11.93 -6.65
CA LYS A 12 -21.81 -10.98 -6.58
C LYS A 12 -23.17 -11.70 -6.63
N LYS A 13 -23.30 -12.75 -7.45
CA LYS A 13 -24.53 -13.57 -7.51
C LYS A 13 -24.75 -14.37 -6.22
N LYS A 14 -23.70 -14.94 -5.64
CA LYS A 14 -23.74 -15.67 -4.37
C LYS A 14 -24.08 -14.77 -3.18
N LEU A 15 -23.48 -13.58 -3.11
CA LEU A 15 -23.80 -12.55 -2.09
C LEU A 15 -25.26 -12.12 -2.19
N LYS A 16 -25.76 -11.91 -3.39
CA LYS A 16 -27.18 -11.53 -3.60
C LYS A 16 -28.15 -12.66 -3.22
N THR A 17 -27.77 -13.92 -3.43
CA THR A 17 -28.54 -15.08 -3.00
C THR A 17 -28.56 -15.22 -1.48
N LEU A 18 -27.40 -15.05 -0.82
CA LEU A 18 -27.26 -15.05 0.63
C LEU A 18 -28.02 -13.87 1.29
N GLU A 19 -28.04 -12.71 0.65
CA GLU A 19 -28.81 -11.55 1.12
C GLU A 19 -30.32 -11.77 1.02
N ILE A 20 -30.78 -12.50 -0.01
CA ILE A 20 -32.17 -12.90 -0.17
C ILE A 20 -32.57 -13.98 0.84
N GLU A 21 -31.71 -14.98 1.08
CA GLU A 21 -31.91 -16.03 2.08
C GLU A 21 -31.91 -15.46 3.50
N PHE A 22 -31.05 -14.50 3.80
CA PHE A 22 -31.00 -13.78 5.08
C PHE A 22 -32.27 -12.95 5.33
N LYS A 23 -32.79 -12.25 4.30
CA LYS A 23 -34.04 -11.52 4.38
C LYS A 23 -35.28 -12.46 4.51
N ALA A 24 -35.23 -13.63 3.88
CA ALA A 24 -36.28 -14.63 3.96
C ALA A 24 -36.31 -15.38 5.31
N SER A 25 -35.20 -15.47 6.01
CA SER A 25 -35.07 -16.12 7.34
C SER A 25 -35.35 -15.21 8.54
N GLY A 26 -35.85 -13.99 8.32
CA GLY A 26 -36.36 -13.10 9.39
C GLY A 26 -35.29 -12.35 10.15
N GLY A 27 -34.12 -12.12 9.58
CA GLY A 27 -33.13 -11.09 9.91
C GLY A 27 -32.89 -10.80 11.39
N LYS A 28 -32.48 -11.77 12.20
CA LYS A 28 -31.87 -11.49 13.52
C LYS A 28 -30.35 -11.45 13.36
N GLY A 29 -29.77 -10.28 13.57
CA GLY A 29 -28.34 -10.04 13.42
C GLY A 29 -27.49 -10.95 14.30
N ILE A 30 -26.50 -11.61 13.69
CA ILE A 30 -25.43 -12.30 14.41
C ILE A 30 -24.51 -11.22 14.96
N ASN A 31 -24.52 -11.05 16.27
CA ASN A 31 -23.63 -10.15 16.99
C ASN A 31 -22.27 -10.87 17.21
N LEU A 32 -21.27 -10.53 16.42
CA LEU A 32 -19.93 -11.14 16.43
C LEU A 32 -19.05 -10.72 17.62
N SER A 33 -19.60 -10.12 18.67
CA SER A 33 -18.81 -9.52 19.77
C SER A 33 -18.89 -10.22 21.14
N SER A 34 -19.47 -11.43 21.27
CA SER A 34 -19.69 -11.99 22.62
C SER A 34 -19.33 -13.44 22.92
N ASP A 35 -18.65 -14.19 22.07
CA ASP A 35 -18.32 -15.58 22.39
C ASP A 35 -16.85 -15.96 22.24
N PHE A 36 -15.96 -15.24 22.97
CA PHE A 36 -14.64 -15.76 23.29
C PHE A 36 -14.47 -15.81 24.82
N GLN A 37 -15.12 -16.77 25.45
CA GLN A 37 -14.78 -17.18 26.80
C GLN A 37 -13.90 -18.43 26.76
N VAL A 38 -12.66 -18.27 27.21
CA VAL A 38 -11.75 -19.37 27.51
C VAL A 38 -12.21 -20.03 28.80
N GLY A 39 -12.75 -21.23 28.71
CA GLY A 39 -13.09 -22.07 29.88
C GLY A 39 -12.06 -23.18 30.05
N PRO A 40 -11.77 -23.61 31.31
CA PRO A 40 -10.65 -24.49 31.62
C PRO A 40 -10.98 -25.96 31.45
N SER A 41 -9.94 -26.73 31.08
CA SER A 41 -9.69 -28.17 31.22
C SER A 41 -10.81 -29.09 31.73
N GLY A 42 -11.20 -30.04 30.90
CA GLY A 42 -11.89 -31.26 31.29
C GLY A 42 -11.20 -32.50 30.75
N LYS A 43 -10.84 -33.38 31.66
CA LYS A 43 -10.12 -34.66 31.45
C LYS A 43 -10.93 -35.73 30.70
N GLY A 44 -10.24 -36.53 29.91
CA GLY A 44 -10.40 -38.01 29.93
C GLY A 44 -11.22 -38.61 28.81
N GLY A 45 -10.56 -39.49 28.05
CA GLY A 45 -11.23 -40.44 27.13
C GLY A 45 -10.25 -41.21 26.26
N SER A 46 -9.58 -42.21 26.88
CA SER A 46 -9.24 -43.55 26.41
C SER A 46 -8.95 -43.85 24.94
N ALA A 47 -7.80 -44.46 24.79
CA ALA A 47 -7.12 -45.05 23.66
C ALA A 47 -7.97 -45.98 22.75
N ARG A 48 -7.63 -45.98 21.47
CA ARG A 48 -7.53 -47.22 20.66
C ARG A 48 -6.25 -47.16 19.85
N GLU A 49 -5.36 -48.10 20.19
CA GLU A 49 -4.19 -48.51 19.42
C GLU A 49 -4.61 -49.03 18.06
N GLY A 50 -3.98 -48.51 17.03
CA GLY A 50 -3.90 -49.09 15.71
C GLY A 50 -2.47 -49.01 15.24
N SER A 51 -1.71 -50.09 15.45
CA SER A 51 -0.34 -50.22 14.96
C SER A 51 -0.33 -50.30 13.46
N ASP A 52 0.38 -49.39 12.80
CA ASP A 52 0.98 -49.72 11.51
C ASP A 52 2.45 -49.27 11.48
N LYS A 53 3.34 -50.24 11.34
CA LYS A 53 4.78 -50.07 11.26
C LYS A 53 5.13 -49.88 9.80
N THR A 54 5.53 -48.69 9.39
CA THR A 54 6.37 -48.52 8.21
C THR A 54 7.35 -47.35 8.42
N GLY A 55 8.63 -47.70 8.36
CA GLY A 55 9.79 -46.89 7.96
C GLY A 55 9.96 -45.49 8.59
N THR A 56 10.57 -45.43 9.78
CA THR A 56 11.01 -44.16 10.38
C THR A 56 12.36 -43.73 9.82
N GLY A 57 12.37 -43.04 8.67
CA GLY A 57 13.35 -41.99 8.47
C GLY A 57 12.94 -40.83 9.41
N LYS A 58 13.81 -40.43 10.36
CA LYS A 58 13.60 -39.25 11.19
C LYS A 58 13.37 -38.06 10.26
N LYS A 59 12.10 -37.63 10.03
CA LYS A 59 11.79 -36.40 9.35
C LYS A 59 12.40 -35.29 10.19
N ASN A 60 13.34 -34.53 9.60
CA ASN A 60 13.87 -33.34 10.23
C ASN A 60 12.71 -32.33 10.38
N PRO A 61 12.22 -32.03 11.61
CA PRO A 61 11.02 -31.22 11.80
C PRO A 61 11.16 -29.78 11.30
N THR A 62 12.40 -29.35 11.03
CA THR A 62 12.73 -27.97 10.61
C THR A 62 12.91 -27.84 9.11
N GLY A 63 12.97 -28.95 8.37
CA GLY A 63 13.32 -28.94 6.94
C GLY A 63 12.19 -28.47 6.00
N ILE A 64 12.57 -28.14 4.77
CA ILE A 64 11.70 -27.71 3.64
C ILE A 64 10.52 -28.67 3.44
N GLY A 65 10.71 -29.99 3.68
CA GLY A 65 9.65 -30.99 3.57
C GLY A 65 8.49 -30.74 4.51
N THR A 66 8.76 -30.38 5.77
CA THR A 66 7.75 -30.06 6.79
C THR A 66 6.96 -28.80 6.41
N VAL A 67 7.65 -27.73 5.97
CA VAL A 67 7.01 -26.48 5.54
C VAL A 67 6.12 -26.72 4.31
N LYS A 68 6.60 -27.47 3.31
CA LYS A 68 5.80 -27.82 2.11
C LYS A 68 4.57 -28.66 2.47
N GLU A 69 4.67 -29.55 3.42
CA GLU A 69 3.54 -30.35 3.92
C GLU A 69 2.47 -29.46 4.59
N ILE A 70 2.89 -28.43 5.34
CA ILE A 70 1.99 -27.43 5.94
C ILE A 70 1.32 -26.60 4.84
N LEU A 71 2.08 -26.14 3.85
CA LEU A 71 1.57 -25.32 2.76
C LEU A 71 0.61 -26.06 1.82
N ALA A 72 0.72 -27.38 1.73
CA ALA A 72 -0.19 -28.23 0.95
C ALA A 72 -1.60 -28.34 1.58
N ASP A 73 -1.79 -27.89 2.81
CA ASP A 73 -3.10 -27.85 3.45
C ASP A 73 -4.03 -26.87 2.70
N ARG A 74 -5.21 -27.33 2.31
CA ARG A 74 -6.18 -26.55 1.53
C ARG A 74 -6.96 -25.55 2.38
N ASP A 75 -7.04 -25.79 3.70
CA ASP A 75 -7.69 -24.89 4.63
C ASP A 75 -6.71 -23.78 5.05
N PRO A 76 -6.98 -22.51 4.70
CA PRO A 76 -6.10 -21.39 5.05
C PRO A 76 -5.93 -21.22 6.56
N LEU A 77 -6.97 -21.44 7.36
CA LEU A 77 -6.92 -21.28 8.81
C LEU A 77 -6.06 -22.37 9.46
N ASN A 78 -6.27 -23.61 9.05
CA ASN A 78 -5.45 -24.74 9.53
C ASN A 78 -3.97 -24.56 9.13
N ARG A 79 -3.71 -24.08 7.92
CA ARG A 79 -2.36 -23.76 7.45
C ARG A 79 -1.66 -22.72 8.34
N VAL A 80 -2.35 -21.62 8.69
CA VAL A 80 -1.84 -20.60 9.61
C VAL A 80 -1.56 -21.17 10.99
N GLN A 81 -2.47 -21.95 11.55
CA GLN A 81 -2.29 -22.59 12.87
C GLN A 81 -1.08 -23.55 12.87
N ARG A 82 -0.92 -24.33 11.81
CA ARG A 82 0.23 -25.26 11.66
C ARG A 82 1.56 -24.52 11.50
N LEU A 83 1.60 -23.41 10.72
CA LEU A 83 2.77 -22.55 10.62
C LEU A 83 3.16 -21.93 11.96
N MET A 84 2.18 -21.41 12.71
CA MET A 84 2.42 -20.86 14.04
C MET A 84 2.92 -21.95 15.02
N SER A 85 2.32 -23.12 14.99
CA SER A 85 2.75 -24.26 15.83
C SER A 85 4.17 -24.70 15.46
N TYR A 86 4.48 -24.75 14.16
CA TYR A 86 5.82 -25.05 13.67
C TYR A 86 6.84 -24.06 14.22
N VAL A 87 6.64 -22.74 14.03
CA VAL A 87 7.55 -21.71 14.52
C VAL A 87 7.67 -21.73 16.05
N ASN A 88 6.55 -21.93 16.76
CA ASN A 88 6.53 -21.97 18.21
C ASN A 88 7.24 -23.20 18.81
N GLY A 89 7.31 -24.30 18.08
CA GLY A 89 7.99 -25.50 18.49
C GLY A 89 9.52 -25.51 18.32
N LEU A 90 10.08 -24.52 17.59
CA LEU A 90 11.51 -24.45 17.28
C LEU A 90 12.35 -24.04 18.49
N SER A 91 13.47 -24.69 18.71
CA SER A 91 14.55 -24.22 19.57
C SER A 91 15.43 -23.19 18.84
N PRO A 92 16.17 -22.32 19.55
CA PRO A 92 17.05 -21.31 18.92
C PRO A 92 18.05 -21.91 17.92
N LYS A 93 18.54 -23.14 18.15
CA LYS A 93 19.46 -23.81 17.25
C LYS A 93 18.85 -24.26 15.91
N GLU A 94 17.53 -24.42 15.87
CA GLU A 94 16.79 -24.86 14.69
C GLU A 94 16.29 -23.68 13.84
N MET A 95 16.30 -22.45 14.41
CA MET A 95 15.76 -21.27 13.74
C MET A 95 16.46 -20.90 12.42
N PRO A 96 17.80 -21.03 12.27
CA PRO A 96 18.47 -20.77 10.99
C PRO A 96 17.97 -21.64 9.85
N GLU A 97 17.88 -22.97 10.08
CA GLU A 97 17.41 -23.92 9.07
C GLU A 97 15.94 -23.70 8.75
N ALA A 98 15.12 -23.44 9.77
CA ALA A 98 13.70 -23.14 9.60
C ALA A 98 13.46 -21.86 8.81
N LEU A 99 14.27 -20.82 9.00
CA LEU A 99 14.18 -19.58 8.22
C LEU A 99 14.43 -19.83 6.73
N ILE A 100 15.47 -20.59 6.41
CA ILE A 100 15.77 -21.00 5.03
C ILE A 100 14.60 -21.81 4.46
N ALA A 101 14.09 -22.77 5.21
CA ALA A 101 12.97 -23.62 4.78
C ALA A 101 11.70 -22.82 4.49
N LEU A 102 11.38 -21.84 5.31
CA LEU A 102 10.25 -20.94 5.11
C LEU A 102 10.45 -20.08 3.85
N GLN A 103 11.61 -19.47 3.67
CA GLN A 103 11.91 -18.60 2.53
C GLN A 103 11.95 -19.34 1.18
N GLU A 104 12.42 -20.59 1.17
CA GLU A 104 12.53 -21.41 -0.05
C GLU A 104 11.24 -22.16 -0.42
N SER A 105 10.29 -22.28 0.50
CA SER A 105 9.11 -23.14 0.31
C SER A 105 7.91 -22.44 -0.31
N ALA A 106 7.86 -21.12 -0.36
CA ALA A 106 6.71 -20.37 -0.83
C ALA A 106 7.02 -19.28 -1.86
N PRO A 107 6.03 -18.94 -2.71
CA PRO A 107 6.13 -17.75 -3.54
C PRO A 107 6.42 -16.51 -2.69
N GLN A 108 7.22 -15.58 -3.21
CA GLN A 108 7.74 -14.38 -2.54
C GLN A 108 6.64 -13.48 -1.92
N TRP A 109 5.36 -13.68 -2.27
CA TRP A 109 4.22 -12.84 -1.91
C TRP A 109 3.16 -13.51 -1.03
N ASP A 110 3.42 -14.72 -0.48
CA ASP A 110 2.45 -15.35 0.43
C ASP A 110 2.41 -14.61 1.78
N PRO A 111 1.26 -13.99 2.17
CA PRO A 111 1.13 -13.23 3.43
C PRO A 111 1.35 -14.09 4.68
N HIS A 112 0.94 -15.37 4.65
CA HIS A 112 1.07 -16.29 5.79
C HIS A 112 2.53 -16.64 6.02
N MET A 113 3.31 -16.77 4.94
CA MET A 113 4.75 -17.01 5.03
C MET A 113 5.50 -15.80 5.57
N LYS A 114 5.15 -14.59 5.13
CA LYS A 114 5.72 -13.35 5.71
C LYS A 114 5.45 -13.27 7.21
N MET A 115 4.24 -13.61 7.63
CA MET A 115 3.87 -13.67 9.04
C MET A 115 4.69 -14.72 9.81
N ALA A 116 4.86 -15.93 9.27
CA ALA A 116 5.63 -17.00 9.90
C ALA A 116 7.13 -16.65 10.02
N VAL A 117 7.71 -16.06 8.95
CA VAL A 117 9.09 -15.55 8.96
C VAL A 117 9.25 -14.43 9.99
N GLY A 118 8.34 -13.46 10.04
CA GLY A 118 8.35 -12.38 11.03
C GLY A 118 8.28 -12.91 12.46
N LEU A 119 7.41 -13.87 12.76
CA LEU A 119 7.29 -14.50 14.06
C LEU A 119 8.57 -15.27 14.44
N LEU A 120 9.14 -16.02 13.51
CA LEU A 120 10.40 -16.76 13.73
C LEU A 120 11.54 -15.79 14.07
N LEU A 121 11.71 -14.71 13.28
CA LEU A 121 12.76 -13.71 13.52
C LEU A 121 12.56 -12.97 14.85
N THR A 122 11.31 -12.66 15.21
CA THR A 122 10.98 -12.05 16.50
C THR A 122 11.37 -12.96 17.66
N ARG A 123 11.04 -14.25 17.59
CA ARG A 123 11.42 -15.22 18.62
C ARG A 123 12.93 -15.44 18.67
N TRP A 124 13.60 -15.47 17.51
CA TRP A 124 15.05 -15.63 17.46
C TRP A 124 15.75 -14.41 18.07
N ALA A 125 15.33 -13.20 17.70
CA ALA A 125 15.84 -11.97 18.30
C ALA A 125 15.68 -11.92 19.83
N ALA A 126 14.53 -12.41 20.33
CA ALA A 126 14.28 -12.51 21.78
C ALA A 126 15.18 -13.53 22.48
N ALA A 127 15.57 -14.61 21.82
CA ALA A 127 16.43 -15.64 22.39
C ALA A 127 17.91 -15.32 22.21
N ASP A 128 18.33 -14.84 21.04
CA ASP A 128 19.71 -14.52 20.68
C ASP A 128 19.73 -13.56 19.48
N SER A 129 19.68 -12.25 19.75
CA SER A 129 19.66 -11.21 18.71
C SER A 129 20.96 -11.17 17.90
N ASP A 130 22.09 -11.46 18.54
CA ASP A 130 23.40 -11.38 17.89
C ASP A 130 23.56 -12.52 16.86
N ALA A 131 23.13 -13.72 17.21
CA ALA A 131 23.07 -14.84 16.27
C ALA A 131 22.09 -14.59 15.13
N ALA A 132 20.93 -13.97 15.40
CA ALA A 132 19.96 -13.62 14.39
C ALA A 132 20.50 -12.61 13.38
N PHE A 133 21.15 -11.54 13.83
CA PHE A 133 21.80 -10.55 12.96
C PHE A 133 22.96 -11.16 12.16
N ALA A 134 23.84 -11.94 12.81
CA ALA A 134 24.96 -12.60 12.15
C ALA A 134 24.51 -13.56 11.02
N HIS A 135 23.35 -14.22 11.18
CA HIS A 135 22.77 -15.06 10.12
C HIS A 135 22.27 -14.19 8.95
N VAL A 136 21.55 -13.11 9.25
CA VAL A 136 21.00 -12.21 8.22
C VAL A 136 22.10 -11.55 7.37
N GLU A 137 23.24 -11.17 7.95
CA GLU A 137 24.39 -10.64 7.23
C GLU A 137 24.93 -11.59 6.16
N GLN A 138 24.83 -12.91 6.40
CA GLN A 138 25.29 -13.97 5.48
C GLN A 138 24.27 -14.30 4.38
N MET A 139 23.04 -13.74 4.44
CA MET A 139 22.00 -14.02 3.45
C MET A 139 22.39 -13.50 2.06
N LYS A 140 22.23 -14.34 1.05
CA LYS A 140 22.51 -14.00 -0.35
C LYS A 140 21.49 -13.03 -0.93
N ASN A 141 20.21 -13.22 -0.59
CA ASN A 141 19.14 -12.35 -1.03
C ASN A 141 19.11 -11.10 -0.14
N LYS A 142 19.50 -9.95 -0.72
CA LYS A 142 19.61 -8.69 0.02
C LYS A 142 18.27 -8.09 0.44
N ASP A 143 17.20 -8.35 -0.31
CA ASP A 143 15.85 -7.91 0.07
C ASP A 143 15.34 -8.69 1.27
N HIS A 144 15.50 -10.00 1.27
CA HIS A 144 15.17 -10.84 2.44
C HIS A 144 16.03 -10.48 3.66
N ALA A 145 17.33 -10.19 3.45
CA ALA A 145 18.22 -9.76 4.54
C ALA A 145 17.74 -8.44 5.16
N ARG A 146 17.33 -7.48 4.33
CA ARG A 146 16.81 -6.19 4.79
C ARG A 146 15.52 -6.37 5.60
N ASP A 147 14.54 -7.08 5.08
CA ASP A 147 13.26 -7.32 5.76
C ASP A 147 13.46 -8.08 7.09
N ALA A 148 14.38 -9.02 7.12
CA ALA A 148 14.79 -9.74 8.32
C ALA A 148 15.44 -8.80 9.36
N THR A 149 16.34 -7.92 8.92
CA THR A 149 16.97 -6.92 9.79
C THR A 149 15.93 -6.05 10.50
N PHE A 150 14.92 -5.54 9.76
CA PHE A 150 13.84 -4.75 10.37
C PHE A 150 13.01 -5.55 11.37
N SER A 151 12.74 -6.81 11.07
CA SER A 151 11.98 -7.69 11.97
C SER A 151 12.74 -7.95 13.28
N ILE A 152 14.02 -8.24 13.19
CA ILE A 152 14.90 -8.45 14.36
C ILE A 152 15.03 -7.16 15.16
N LEU A 153 15.30 -6.04 14.49
CA LEU A 153 15.48 -4.73 15.15
C LEU A 153 14.20 -4.30 15.90
N ARG A 154 13.04 -4.50 15.28
CA ARG A 154 11.75 -4.22 15.93
C ARG A 154 11.57 -5.07 17.18
N ALA A 155 11.84 -6.36 17.10
CA ALA A 155 11.74 -7.26 18.25
C ALA A 155 12.72 -6.86 19.36
N LEU A 156 13.94 -6.50 19.00
CA LEU A 156 14.96 -6.05 19.96
C LEU A 156 14.54 -4.72 20.61
N ALA A 157 14.13 -3.73 19.82
CA ALA A 157 13.71 -2.42 20.32
C ALA A 157 12.46 -2.49 21.22
N SER A 158 11.55 -3.46 20.95
CA SER A 158 10.37 -3.68 21.81
C SER A 158 10.71 -4.30 23.16
N GLN A 159 11.86 -4.93 23.32
CA GLN A 159 12.31 -5.55 24.58
C GLN A 159 13.36 -4.70 25.30
N ASP A 160 14.35 -4.23 24.56
CA ASP A 160 15.48 -3.46 25.04
C ASP A 160 15.88 -2.41 23.99
N PRO A 161 15.32 -1.20 24.06
CA PRO A 161 15.68 -0.12 23.13
C PRO A 161 17.15 0.24 23.15
N GLN A 162 17.80 0.18 24.29
CA GLN A 162 19.22 0.52 24.41
C GLN A 162 20.10 -0.44 23.60
N ARG A 163 19.79 -1.72 23.64
CA ARG A 163 20.47 -2.73 22.86
C ARG A 163 20.25 -2.56 21.35
N ALA A 164 19.08 -2.09 20.96
CA ALA A 164 18.81 -1.72 19.57
C ALA A 164 19.65 -0.53 19.10
N LEU A 165 19.89 0.46 19.99
CA LEU A 165 20.79 1.59 19.74
C LEU A 165 22.27 1.16 19.64
N GLU A 166 22.71 0.27 20.52
CA GLU A 166 24.04 -0.30 20.47
C GLU A 166 24.29 -1.02 19.15
N TRP A 167 23.31 -1.81 18.70
CA TRP A 167 23.40 -2.46 17.39
C TRP A 167 23.47 -1.43 16.25
N MET A 168 22.60 -0.43 16.23
CA MET A 168 22.55 0.59 15.17
C MET A 168 23.85 1.43 15.12
N SER A 169 24.49 1.68 16.25
CA SER A 169 25.77 2.42 16.33
C SER A 169 27.00 1.53 16.12
N GLY A 170 26.87 0.24 16.31
CA GLY A 170 27.91 -0.79 16.16
C GLY A 170 27.83 -1.52 14.82
N GLN A 171 27.27 -2.73 14.83
CA GLN A 171 27.16 -3.61 13.65
C GLN A 171 26.31 -2.99 12.52
N GLY A 172 25.21 -2.33 12.85
CA GLY A 172 24.32 -1.68 11.91
C GLY A 172 24.79 -0.31 11.39
N LYS A 173 25.97 0.17 11.83
CA LYS A 173 26.44 1.54 11.57
C LYS A 173 26.53 1.90 10.09
N ASP A 174 26.96 0.99 9.24
CA ASP A 174 27.10 1.28 7.82
C ASP A 174 25.72 1.31 7.13
N MET A 175 24.77 0.49 7.56
CA MET A 175 23.38 0.58 7.13
C MET A 175 22.71 1.87 7.63
N ALA A 176 23.02 2.29 8.84
CA ALA A 176 22.47 3.52 9.42
C ALA A 176 23.00 4.80 8.76
N LYS A 177 24.16 4.76 8.09
CA LYS A 177 24.69 5.89 7.31
C LYS A 177 23.98 6.07 5.97
N ASP A 178 23.40 5.02 5.39
CA ASP A 178 22.58 5.11 4.20
C ASP A 178 21.35 5.98 4.50
N GLY A 179 21.12 7.00 3.67
CA GLY A 179 20.09 8.02 3.92
C GLY A 179 18.72 7.43 4.15
N TRP A 180 18.25 6.54 3.26
CA TRP A 180 16.96 5.90 3.40
C TRP A 180 16.95 4.85 4.53
N MET A 181 17.97 4.01 4.58
CA MET A 181 18.06 2.94 5.56
C MET A 181 18.18 3.48 6.97
N GLY A 182 19.06 4.49 7.19
CA GLY A 182 19.21 5.15 8.49
C GLY A 182 17.92 5.79 8.99
N HIS A 183 17.15 6.41 8.08
CA HIS A 183 15.82 6.94 8.38
C HIS A 183 14.86 5.84 8.85
N ALA A 184 14.79 4.73 8.11
CA ALA A 184 13.88 3.63 8.41
C ALA A 184 14.25 2.87 9.70
N LEU A 185 15.54 2.64 9.94
CA LEU A 185 16.02 1.99 11.18
C LEU A 185 15.71 2.84 12.40
N ALA A 186 16.02 4.15 12.35
CA ALA A 186 15.71 5.06 13.44
C ALA A 186 14.20 5.14 13.72
N GLY A 187 13.38 5.18 12.69
CA GLY A 187 11.91 5.14 12.82
C GLY A 187 11.42 3.87 13.48
N THR A 188 11.99 2.72 13.12
CA THR A 188 11.64 1.42 13.73
C THR A 188 11.96 1.38 15.22
N ILE A 189 13.15 1.83 15.62
CA ILE A 189 13.53 1.86 17.04
C ILE A 189 12.61 2.82 17.81
N ALA A 190 12.42 4.03 17.31
CA ALA A 190 11.61 5.04 17.99
C ALA A 190 10.15 4.61 18.16
N SER A 191 9.56 3.96 17.15
CA SER A 191 8.16 3.48 17.20
C SER A 191 7.93 2.39 18.24
N GLU A 192 8.93 1.57 18.55
CA GLU A 192 8.82 0.58 19.61
C GLU A 192 9.19 1.16 20.98
N TRP A 193 10.21 2.00 21.04
CA TRP A 193 10.65 2.61 22.30
C TRP A 193 9.61 3.55 22.90
N VAL A 194 8.93 4.33 22.06
CA VAL A 194 7.92 5.31 22.50
C VAL A 194 6.75 4.65 23.25
N ARG A 195 6.51 3.36 23.07
CA ARG A 195 5.49 2.61 23.82
C ARG A 195 5.89 2.33 25.27
N GLN A 196 7.18 2.39 25.56
CA GLN A 196 7.73 2.13 26.89
C GLN A 196 8.04 3.44 27.61
N ASP A 197 8.73 4.35 26.92
CA ASP A 197 9.18 5.64 27.44
C ASP A 197 9.13 6.70 26.33
N PRO A 198 8.01 7.43 26.19
CA PRO A 198 7.85 8.46 25.17
C PRO A 198 8.89 9.58 25.28
N ASP A 199 9.22 10.00 26.49
CA ASP A 199 10.12 11.13 26.73
C ASP A 199 11.57 10.77 26.33
N ALA A 200 12.05 9.60 26.74
CA ALA A 200 13.38 9.13 26.36
C ALA A 200 13.49 8.86 24.84
N ALA A 201 12.46 8.29 24.21
CA ALA A 201 12.43 8.03 22.78
C ALA A 201 12.49 9.34 21.97
N LEU A 202 11.71 10.36 22.34
CA LEU A 202 11.71 11.67 21.68
C LEU A 202 13.01 12.44 21.93
N ALA A 203 13.57 12.40 23.14
CA ALA A 203 14.87 13.01 23.44
C ALA A 203 15.97 12.39 22.59
N TRP A 204 16.01 11.06 22.48
CA TRP A 204 16.93 10.38 21.58
C TRP A 204 16.73 10.79 20.12
N ALA A 205 15.49 10.76 19.63
CA ALA A 205 15.18 11.14 18.25
C ALA A 205 15.70 12.55 17.92
N ASN A 206 15.54 13.51 18.83
CA ASN A 206 16.05 14.88 18.67
C ASN A 206 17.60 14.96 18.61
N SER A 207 18.30 14.04 19.25
CA SER A 207 19.77 14.00 19.25
C SER A 207 20.39 13.49 17.95
N LEU A 208 19.58 12.89 17.06
CA LEU A 208 20.06 12.24 15.84
C LEU A 208 20.42 13.22 14.72
N PRO A 209 21.29 12.82 13.77
CA PRO A 209 21.49 13.53 12.50
C PRO A 209 20.18 13.71 11.72
N LYS A 210 20.10 14.78 10.90
CA LYS A 210 18.86 15.23 10.23
C LYS A 210 18.02 14.12 9.61
N ASN A 211 18.59 13.23 8.81
CA ASN A 211 17.90 12.16 8.12
C ASN A 211 17.33 11.09 9.07
N GLN A 212 18.10 10.70 10.07
CA GLN A 212 17.68 9.73 11.09
C GLN A 212 16.67 10.34 12.05
N ARG A 213 16.86 11.61 12.44
CA ARG A 213 15.94 12.38 13.28
C ARG A 213 14.53 12.39 12.67
N GLN A 214 14.44 12.67 11.37
CA GLN A 214 13.15 12.70 10.67
C GLN A 214 12.43 11.34 10.73
N GLY A 215 13.15 10.23 10.55
CA GLY A 215 12.60 8.89 10.70
C GLY A 215 12.16 8.58 12.11
N ALA A 216 13.01 8.88 13.10
CA ALA A 216 12.74 8.60 14.51
C ALA A 216 11.53 9.41 15.04
N LEU A 217 11.51 10.73 14.79
CA LEU A 217 10.38 11.57 15.18
C LEU A 217 9.08 11.16 14.49
N GLY A 218 9.16 10.86 13.19
CA GLY A 218 8.01 10.33 12.43
C GLY A 218 7.46 9.05 13.06
N GLY A 219 8.30 8.04 13.28
CA GLY A 219 7.90 6.77 13.86
C GLY A 219 7.34 6.87 15.28
N ALA A 220 7.97 7.69 16.14
CA ALA A 220 7.51 7.93 17.51
C ALA A 220 6.14 8.62 17.53
N LEU A 221 6.01 9.77 16.86
CA LEU A 221 4.77 10.56 16.86
C LEU A 221 3.62 9.86 16.16
N GLU A 222 3.89 9.10 15.08
CA GLU A 222 2.89 8.27 14.43
C GLU A 222 2.36 7.17 15.37
N THR A 223 3.24 6.55 16.16
CA THR A 223 2.86 5.54 17.14
C THR A 223 2.01 6.15 18.27
N ILE A 224 2.36 7.33 18.78
CA ILE A 224 1.54 8.05 19.76
C ILE A 224 0.18 8.43 19.14
N ALA A 225 0.18 9.00 17.92
CA ALA A 225 -1.04 9.44 17.24
C ALA A 225 -2.02 8.30 16.94
N ALA A 226 -1.53 7.09 16.72
CA ALA A 226 -2.38 5.92 16.50
C ALA A 226 -3.25 5.58 17.73
N SER A 227 -2.79 5.90 18.95
CA SER A 227 -3.51 5.67 20.20
C SER A 227 -4.12 6.96 20.77
N ASN A 228 -3.38 8.06 20.74
CA ASN A 228 -3.74 9.34 21.33
C ASN A 228 -3.25 10.51 20.44
N PRO A 229 -4.05 10.94 19.45
CA PRO A 229 -3.63 12.01 18.54
C PRO A 229 -3.45 13.37 19.23
N VAL A 230 -4.19 13.64 20.31
CA VAL A 230 -4.06 14.88 21.07
C VAL A 230 -2.70 14.96 21.75
N GLU A 231 -2.23 13.88 22.34
CA GLU A 231 -0.90 13.79 22.93
C GLU A 231 0.19 13.97 21.85
N ALA A 232 0.05 13.30 20.71
CA ALA A 232 0.99 13.47 19.59
C ALA A 232 1.06 14.93 19.14
N ALA A 233 -0.07 15.60 19.06
CA ALA A 233 -0.18 17.02 18.72
C ALA A 233 0.53 17.93 19.74
N GLN A 234 0.41 17.63 21.03
CA GLN A 234 1.13 18.36 22.09
C GLN A 234 2.64 18.16 21.99
N ARG A 235 3.09 16.92 21.83
CA ARG A 235 4.50 16.58 21.68
C ARG A 235 5.12 17.16 20.40
N LEU A 236 4.33 17.32 19.35
CA LEU A 236 4.80 17.97 18.11
C LEU A 236 5.27 19.39 18.36
N LEU A 237 4.58 20.15 19.22
CA LEU A 237 4.90 21.56 19.52
C LEU A 237 6.18 21.72 20.32
N GLU A 238 6.68 20.66 20.98
CA GLU A 238 7.96 20.62 21.69
C GLU A 238 9.16 20.48 20.74
N LEU A 239 8.91 20.16 19.44
CA LEU A 239 9.95 20.00 18.44
C LEU A 239 10.34 21.31 17.80
N ASP A 240 11.61 21.41 17.40
CA ASP A 240 12.11 22.53 16.60
C ASP A 240 11.37 22.60 15.24
N PRO A 241 11.01 23.81 14.76
CA PRO A 241 10.44 24.00 13.42
C PRO A 241 11.35 23.43 12.34
N GLY A 242 10.71 22.81 11.32
CA GLY A 242 11.41 22.29 10.14
C GLY A 242 10.74 21.05 9.56
N GLU A 243 11.34 20.51 8.50
CA GLU A 243 10.80 19.42 7.67
C GLU A 243 10.33 18.19 8.47
N ALA A 244 11.02 17.85 9.56
CA ALA A 244 10.65 16.72 10.41
C ALA A 244 9.32 16.97 11.14
N ARG A 245 9.14 18.19 11.68
CA ARG A 245 7.91 18.60 12.38
C ARG A 245 6.76 18.76 11.41
N GLU A 246 6.99 19.36 10.25
CA GLU A 246 6.01 19.47 9.17
C GLU A 246 5.45 18.09 8.75
N LYS A 247 6.33 17.14 8.47
CA LYS A 247 5.91 15.77 8.09
C LYS A 247 5.16 15.07 9.21
N ALA A 248 5.62 15.24 10.45
CA ALA A 248 4.95 14.66 11.62
C ALA A 248 3.56 15.28 11.83
N ALA A 249 3.41 16.61 11.65
CA ALA A 249 2.12 17.29 11.70
C ALA A 249 1.14 16.68 10.69
N GLY A 250 1.58 16.49 9.45
CA GLY A 250 0.77 15.84 8.42
C GLY A 250 0.37 14.40 8.76
N ASN A 251 1.30 13.60 9.30
CA ASN A 251 1.00 12.21 9.67
C ASN A 251 0.02 12.11 10.85
N ILE A 252 0.20 12.93 11.88
CA ILE A 252 -0.74 13.04 13.01
C ILE A 252 -2.13 13.40 12.49
N ALA A 253 -2.24 14.45 11.67
CA ALA A 253 -3.49 14.92 11.09
C ALA A 253 -4.20 13.82 10.27
N ASN A 254 -3.46 13.07 9.44
CA ASN A 254 -4.00 11.97 8.64
C ASN A 254 -4.57 10.83 9.51
N LEU A 255 -3.83 10.44 10.54
CA LEU A 255 -4.28 9.38 11.45
C LEU A 255 -5.49 9.81 12.28
N TRP A 256 -5.48 11.04 12.76
CA TRP A 256 -6.57 11.63 13.53
C TRP A 256 -7.84 11.73 12.69
N ALA A 257 -7.73 12.26 11.47
CA ALA A 257 -8.86 12.49 10.58
C ALA A 257 -9.60 11.22 10.14
N LYS A 258 -8.97 10.04 10.21
CA LYS A 258 -9.66 8.76 9.95
C LYS A 258 -10.69 8.38 11.03
N ARG A 259 -10.65 9.03 12.20
CA ARG A 259 -11.52 8.74 13.35
C ARG A 259 -12.37 9.93 13.78
N ALA A 260 -11.79 11.12 13.71
CA ALA A 260 -12.42 12.37 14.12
C ALA A 260 -11.95 13.50 13.17
N PRO A 261 -12.48 13.56 11.94
CA PRO A 261 -11.98 14.43 10.90
C PRO A 261 -12.13 15.92 11.23
N GLN A 262 -13.24 16.31 11.84
CA GLN A 262 -13.49 17.69 12.25
C GLN A 262 -12.45 18.16 13.28
N GLU A 263 -12.19 17.35 14.30
CA GLU A 263 -11.20 17.65 15.35
C GLU A 263 -9.80 17.77 14.76
N ALA A 264 -9.45 16.87 13.81
CA ALA A 264 -8.16 16.92 13.12
C ALA A 264 -7.99 18.19 12.30
N MET A 265 -9.05 18.64 11.61
CA MET A 265 -9.06 19.90 10.86
C MET A 265 -8.98 21.12 11.78
N GLU A 266 -9.75 21.14 12.87
CA GLU A 266 -9.69 22.21 13.87
C GLU A 266 -8.28 22.34 14.45
N TRP A 267 -7.65 21.22 14.81
CA TRP A 267 -6.26 21.22 15.26
C TRP A 267 -5.30 21.72 14.17
N ALA A 268 -5.41 21.23 12.94
CA ALA A 268 -4.55 21.66 11.84
C ALA A 268 -4.64 23.18 11.59
N MET A 269 -5.82 23.77 11.74
CA MET A 269 -6.01 25.22 11.62
C MET A 269 -5.35 26.02 12.74
N THR A 270 -5.05 25.43 13.89
CA THR A 270 -4.30 26.10 14.98
C THR A 270 -2.80 26.19 14.72
N LEU A 271 -2.28 25.41 13.78
CA LEU A 271 -0.86 25.42 13.39
C LEU A 271 -0.55 26.63 12.49
N GLU A 272 0.73 26.88 12.28
CA GLU A 272 1.24 27.98 11.44
C GLU A 272 2.20 27.46 10.37
N GLY A 273 2.38 28.25 9.29
CA GLY A 273 3.35 27.95 8.23
C GLY A 273 3.16 26.60 7.57
N ASP A 274 4.27 25.93 7.25
CA ASP A 274 4.31 24.66 6.52
C ASP A 274 3.67 23.51 7.32
N ASP A 275 3.73 23.57 8.66
CA ASP A 275 3.06 22.59 9.53
C ASP A 275 1.55 22.61 9.33
N LYS A 276 0.95 23.82 9.24
CA LYS A 276 -0.48 23.99 8.98
C LYS A 276 -0.87 23.44 7.61
N GLU A 277 -0.13 23.82 6.58
CA GLU A 277 -0.42 23.37 5.22
C GLU A 277 -0.35 21.85 5.10
N SER A 278 0.71 21.25 5.63
CA SER A 278 0.90 19.79 5.66
C SER A 278 -0.21 19.09 6.45
N ALA A 279 -0.54 19.58 7.65
CA ALA A 279 -1.58 18.99 8.49
C ALA A 279 -2.97 19.08 7.84
N MET A 280 -3.36 20.24 7.32
CA MET A 280 -4.65 20.43 6.64
C MET A 280 -4.80 19.52 5.42
N SER A 281 -3.77 19.48 4.57
CA SER A 281 -3.78 18.63 3.36
C SER A 281 -3.93 17.16 3.72
N ARG A 282 -3.20 16.69 4.74
CA ARG A 282 -3.22 15.30 5.17
C ARG A 282 -4.48 14.93 5.96
N ALA A 283 -5.04 15.87 6.73
CA ALA A 283 -6.33 15.67 7.40
C ALA A 283 -7.45 15.48 6.38
N LEU A 284 -7.49 16.30 5.34
CA LEU A 284 -8.43 16.12 4.24
C LEU A 284 -8.28 14.77 3.55
N GLY A 285 -7.04 14.33 3.30
CA GLY A 285 -6.77 13.01 2.74
C GLY A 285 -7.24 11.87 3.65
N GLY A 286 -7.04 11.99 4.96
CA GLY A 286 -7.54 11.05 5.96
C GLY A 286 -9.07 11.00 5.97
N TRP A 287 -9.71 12.16 6.00
CA TRP A 287 -11.16 12.31 5.97
C TRP A 287 -11.77 11.73 4.69
N ALA A 288 -11.26 12.14 3.55
CA ALA A 288 -11.73 11.61 2.25
C ALA A 288 -11.51 10.11 2.07
N SER A 289 -10.62 9.49 2.85
CA SER A 289 -10.43 8.03 2.84
C SER A 289 -11.49 7.27 3.65
N SER A 290 -12.12 7.91 4.64
CA SER A 290 -13.18 7.31 5.47
C SER A 290 -14.58 7.78 5.05
N GLU A 291 -14.76 9.07 4.77
CA GLU A 291 -16.03 9.74 4.52
C GLU A 291 -15.87 10.76 3.37
N PRO A 292 -15.71 10.29 2.12
CA PRO A 292 -15.34 11.15 1.00
C PRO A 292 -16.42 12.21 0.66
N GLU A 293 -17.70 11.89 0.80
CA GLU A 293 -18.80 12.83 0.54
C GLU A 293 -18.81 13.98 1.56
N GLU A 294 -18.49 13.70 2.83
CA GLU A 294 -18.40 14.74 3.86
C GLU A 294 -17.17 15.62 3.66
N ALA A 295 -16.02 15.04 3.31
CA ALA A 295 -14.81 15.80 2.96
C ALA A 295 -15.05 16.72 1.74
N ALA A 296 -15.76 16.22 0.73
CA ALA A 296 -16.16 17.01 -0.44
C ALA A 296 -17.14 18.15 -0.07
N SER A 297 -18.09 17.87 0.83
CA SER A 297 -19.02 18.89 1.37
C SER A 297 -18.28 19.96 2.15
N PHE A 298 -17.26 19.61 2.92
CA PHE A 298 -16.39 20.55 3.61
C PHE A 298 -15.66 21.48 2.60
N ILE A 299 -15.08 20.93 1.54
CA ILE A 299 -14.45 21.72 0.47
C ILE A 299 -15.47 22.67 -0.19
N ASN A 300 -16.69 22.20 -0.44
CA ASN A 300 -17.75 23.05 -1.01
C ASN A 300 -18.16 24.20 -0.08
N GLY A 301 -17.97 24.07 1.22
CA GLY A 301 -18.19 25.13 2.23
C GLY A 301 -17.10 26.20 2.24
N ILE A 302 -15.92 25.96 1.67
CA ILE A 302 -14.84 26.93 1.55
C ILE A 302 -15.17 27.90 0.39
N PRO A 303 -15.02 29.24 0.54
CA PRO A 303 -15.14 30.16 -0.57
C PRO A 303 -14.27 29.73 -1.75
N VAL A 304 -14.78 29.87 -2.98
CA VAL A 304 -14.12 29.36 -4.19
C VAL A 304 -12.70 29.90 -4.35
N GLU A 305 -12.49 31.18 -4.02
CA GLU A 305 -11.22 31.90 -4.07
C GLU A 305 -10.20 31.43 -3.01
N GLU A 306 -10.65 30.73 -1.97
CA GLU A 306 -9.81 30.20 -0.89
C GLU A 306 -9.52 28.70 -1.06
N ARG A 307 -10.20 28.02 -2.01
CA ARG A 307 -9.94 26.60 -2.30
C ARG A 307 -8.61 26.44 -3.01
N THR A 308 -7.77 25.56 -2.50
CA THR A 308 -6.48 25.26 -3.13
C THR A 308 -6.55 24.05 -4.04
N ASP A 309 -5.70 24.05 -5.08
CA ASP A 309 -5.55 22.91 -6.01
C ASP A 309 -5.25 21.61 -5.26
N SER A 310 -4.43 21.66 -4.21
CA SER A 310 -4.06 20.50 -3.41
C SER A 310 -5.24 19.91 -2.64
N GLN A 311 -6.15 20.74 -2.12
CA GLN A 311 -7.35 20.30 -1.43
C GLN A 311 -8.30 19.55 -2.37
N VAL A 312 -8.62 20.15 -3.53
CA VAL A 312 -9.49 19.54 -4.53
C VAL A 312 -8.89 18.24 -5.05
N ARG A 313 -7.59 18.24 -5.37
CA ARG A 313 -6.87 17.06 -5.83
C ARG A 313 -6.89 15.93 -4.81
N GLU A 314 -6.59 16.20 -3.54
CA GLU A 314 -6.50 15.17 -2.50
C GLU A 314 -7.86 14.52 -2.24
N VAL A 315 -8.92 15.30 -2.07
CA VAL A 315 -10.28 14.77 -1.88
C VAL A 315 -10.72 14.00 -3.12
N GLY A 316 -10.58 14.58 -4.30
CA GLY A 316 -10.99 13.94 -5.56
C GLY A 316 -10.28 12.59 -5.79
N ARG A 317 -8.98 12.52 -5.56
CA ARG A 317 -8.20 11.27 -5.72
C ARG A 317 -8.58 10.20 -4.70
N ARG A 318 -8.78 10.58 -3.43
CA ARG A 318 -9.19 9.63 -2.38
C ARG A 318 -10.59 9.09 -2.64
N TRP A 319 -11.52 9.96 -2.99
CA TRP A 319 -12.87 9.54 -3.34
C TRP A 319 -12.89 8.65 -4.58
N ALA A 320 -12.14 9.01 -5.61
CA ALA A 320 -12.04 8.25 -6.85
C ALA A 320 -11.56 6.80 -6.68
N SER A 321 -10.75 6.51 -5.66
CA SER A 321 -10.32 5.14 -5.35
C SER A 321 -11.42 4.26 -4.76
N GLN A 322 -12.53 4.84 -4.34
CA GLN A 322 -13.68 4.15 -3.71
C GLN A 322 -14.92 4.20 -4.60
N GLU A 323 -15.27 5.40 -5.09
CA GLU A 323 -16.46 5.67 -5.87
C GLU A 323 -16.11 6.62 -7.04
N PRO A 324 -15.44 6.12 -8.08
CA PRO A 324 -14.83 6.96 -9.11
C PRO A 324 -15.86 7.80 -9.90
N SER A 325 -17.05 7.28 -10.15
CA SER A 325 -18.12 8.01 -10.84
C SER A 325 -18.65 9.20 -10.03
N LYS A 326 -18.83 9.03 -8.73
CA LYS A 326 -19.25 10.14 -7.85
C LYS A 326 -18.16 11.20 -7.71
N ALA A 327 -16.91 10.76 -7.57
CA ALA A 327 -15.77 11.67 -7.53
C ALA A 327 -15.67 12.50 -8.80
N ALA A 328 -15.83 11.89 -9.98
CA ALA A 328 -15.83 12.59 -11.26
C ALA A 328 -16.96 13.63 -11.36
N GLN A 329 -18.18 13.28 -10.90
CA GLN A 329 -19.31 14.24 -10.84
C GLN A 329 -19.02 15.42 -9.92
N TRP A 330 -18.45 15.21 -8.74
CA TRP A 330 -18.08 16.29 -7.86
C TRP A 330 -16.97 17.18 -8.45
N LEU A 331 -16.00 16.58 -9.12
CA LEU A 331 -14.88 17.31 -9.73
C LEU A 331 -15.32 18.24 -10.86
N ILE A 332 -16.35 17.92 -11.62
CA ILE A 332 -16.84 18.81 -12.69
C ILE A 332 -17.36 20.13 -12.13
N ASP A 333 -17.89 20.13 -10.91
CA ASP A 333 -18.45 21.30 -10.24
C ASP A 333 -17.37 22.15 -9.53
N GLN A 334 -16.11 21.67 -9.47
CA GLN A 334 -15.02 22.43 -8.87
C GLN A 334 -14.46 23.49 -9.84
N PRO A 335 -13.84 24.59 -9.32
CA PRO A 335 -13.19 25.60 -10.15
C PRO A 335 -12.11 25.00 -11.04
N ASP A 336 -11.90 25.60 -12.21
CA ASP A 336 -10.82 25.19 -13.10
C ASP A 336 -9.47 25.35 -12.41
N SER A 337 -8.76 24.22 -12.26
CA SER A 337 -7.48 24.15 -11.60
C SER A 337 -6.69 22.91 -12.00
N SER A 338 -5.38 22.94 -11.78
CA SER A 338 -4.53 21.77 -12.01
C SER A 338 -4.93 20.61 -11.10
N GLY A 339 -5.32 20.90 -9.86
CA GLY A 339 -5.76 19.89 -8.90
C GLY A 339 -7.02 19.14 -9.35
N ARG A 340 -8.00 19.84 -9.89
CA ARG A 340 -9.21 19.28 -10.50
C ARG A 340 -8.87 18.39 -11.70
N THR A 341 -8.02 18.91 -12.60
CA THR A 341 -7.61 18.21 -13.82
C THR A 341 -6.82 16.94 -13.51
N ASP A 342 -5.92 16.96 -12.53
CA ASP A 342 -5.19 15.76 -12.08
C ASP A 342 -6.12 14.73 -11.46
N ALA A 343 -7.07 15.18 -10.63
CA ALA A 343 -7.98 14.27 -9.91
C ALA A 343 -8.97 13.59 -10.86
N VAL A 344 -9.47 14.26 -11.91
CA VAL A 344 -10.34 13.62 -12.90
C VAL A 344 -9.62 12.51 -13.66
N GLY A 345 -8.35 12.71 -14.02
CA GLY A 345 -7.56 11.65 -14.65
C GLY A 345 -7.49 10.40 -13.78
N TYR A 346 -7.34 10.58 -12.47
CA TYR A 346 -7.34 9.48 -11.51
C TYR A 346 -8.72 8.81 -11.40
N ALA A 347 -9.78 9.60 -11.33
CA ALA A 347 -11.17 9.10 -11.29
C ALA A 347 -11.51 8.30 -12.57
N MET A 348 -11.15 8.81 -13.74
CA MET A 348 -11.40 8.13 -15.01
C MET A 348 -10.61 6.83 -15.14
N TRP A 349 -9.37 6.78 -14.62
CA TRP A 349 -8.58 5.55 -14.61
C TRP A 349 -9.26 4.44 -13.75
N HIS A 350 -9.72 4.78 -12.54
CA HIS A 350 -10.44 3.83 -11.69
C HIS A 350 -11.78 3.43 -12.29
N TRP A 351 -12.55 4.40 -12.78
CA TRP A 351 -13.86 4.14 -13.37
C TRP A 351 -13.78 3.25 -14.61
N THR A 352 -12.79 3.47 -15.49
CA THR A 352 -12.55 2.64 -16.66
C THR A 352 -12.27 1.17 -16.30
N ASN A 353 -11.55 0.93 -15.18
CA ASN A 353 -11.29 -0.44 -14.73
C ASN A 353 -12.56 -1.12 -14.14
N GLU A 354 -13.54 -0.36 -13.67
CA GLU A 354 -14.79 -0.87 -13.11
C GLU A 354 -15.90 -0.96 -14.16
N ASP A 355 -16.12 0.12 -14.91
CA ASP A 355 -17.13 0.27 -15.96
C ASP A 355 -16.60 1.15 -17.09
N PRO A 356 -15.90 0.56 -18.08
CA PRO A 356 -15.30 1.31 -19.17
C PRO A 356 -16.34 2.03 -20.05
N GLY A 357 -17.56 1.46 -20.20
CA GLY A 357 -18.63 2.08 -20.96
C GLY A 357 -19.16 3.35 -20.31
N GLY A 358 -19.52 3.27 -19.04
CA GLY A 358 -20.00 4.43 -18.28
C GLY A 358 -18.96 5.54 -18.17
N ALA A 359 -17.68 5.19 -17.98
CA ALA A 359 -16.60 6.17 -17.96
C ALA A 359 -16.45 6.92 -19.30
N ALA A 360 -16.49 6.17 -20.40
CA ALA A 360 -16.39 6.71 -21.75
C ALA A 360 -17.57 7.64 -22.09
N ASP A 361 -18.78 7.20 -21.85
CA ASP A 361 -19.99 7.97 -22.14
C ASP A 361 -19.97 9.30 -21.36
N TRP A 362 -19.67 9.21 -20.06
CA TRP A 362 -19.64 10.40 -19.20
C TRP A 362 -18.58 11.44 -19.63
N ILE A 363 -17.32 11.02 -19.90
CA ILE A 363 -16.27 11.96 -20.25
C ILE A 363 -16.49 12.65 -21.59
N LEU A 364 -17.12 11.97 -22.54
CA LEU A 364 -17.44 12.52 -23.87
C LEU A 364 -18.53 13.60 -23.81
N GLU A 365 -19.39 13.57 -22.81
CA GLU A 365 -20.42 14.58 -22.56
C GLU A 365 -19.85 15.87 -21.94
N GLN A 366 -18.60 15.80 -21.40
CA GLN A 366 -18.01 16.97 -20.75
C GLN A 366 -17.55 18.03 -21.78
N PRO A 367 -17.53 19.31 -21.37
CA PRO A 367 -16.98 20.39 -22.21
C PRO A 367 -15.54 20.11 -22.62
N ARG A 368 -15.19 20.54 -23.84
CA ARG A 368 -13.81 20.45 -24.33
C ARG A 368 -12.86 21.25 -23.46
N GLY A 369 -11.64 20.77 -23.28
CA GLY A 369 -10.60 21.41 -22.50
C GLY A 369 -9.80 20.40 -21.65
N ASP A 370 -8.89 20.91 -20.83
CA ASP A 370 -7.90 20.13 -20.10
C ASP A 370 -8.53 19.05 -19.19
N PHE A 371 -9.68 19.33 -18.59
CA PHE A 371 -10.40 18.36 -17.76
C PHE A 371 -10.79 17.12 -18.58
N ARG A 372 -11.46 17.31 -19.73
CA ARG A 372 -11.89 16.23 -20.62
C ARG A 372 -10.69 15.52 -21.22
N ASP A 373 -9.69 16.26 -21.69
CA ASP A 373 -8.49 15.72 -22.31
C ASP A 373 -7.69 14.82 -21.36
N ASN A 374 -7.55 15.22 -20.10
CA ASN A 374 -6.88 14.43 -19.08
C ASN A 374 -7.67 13.17 -18.71
N GLY A 375 -8.99 13.26 -18.65
CA GLY A 375 -9.87 12.11 -18.50
C GLY A 375 -9.71 11.09 -19.64
N ILE A 376 -9.74 11.55 -20.90
CA ILE A 376 -9.53 10.72 -22.09
C ILE A 376 -8.14 10.07 -22.08
N ALA A 377 -7.10 10.83 -21.74
CA ALA A 377 -5.74 10.28 -21.65
C ALA A 377 -5.63 9.16 -20.61
N SER A 378 -6.42 9.26 -19.52
CA SER A 378 -6.46 8.25 -18.47
C SER A 378 -7.24 7.01 -18.87
N ILE A 379 -8.34 7.14 -19.63
CA ILE A 379 -9.04 6.01 -20.27
C ILE A 379 -8.09 5.29 -21.23
N ALA A 380 -7.43 6.02 -22.12
CA ALA A 380 -6.45 5.46 -23.04
C ALA A 380 -5.37 4.66 -22.32
N LYS A 381 -4.86 5.18 -21.20
CA LYS A 381 -3.87 4.48 -20.38
C LYS A 381 -4.43 3.22 -19.71
N ALA A 382 -5.66 3.28 -19.21
CA ALA A 382 -6.29 2.13 -18.52
C ALA A 382 -6.59 0.97 -19.48
N THR A 383 -6.99 1.28 -20.72
CA THR A 383 -7.34 0.27 -21.74
C THR A 383 -6.13 -0.31 -22.46
N PHE A 384 -4.96 0.31 -22.36
CA PHE A 384 -3.80 0.00 -23.19
C PHE A 384 -3.31 -1.45 -23.09
N GLU A 385 -3.28 -2.03 -21.89
CA GLU A 385 -2.78 -3.40 -21.69
C GLU A 385 -3.69 -4.48 -22.31
N GLU A 386 -4.99 -4.22 -22.37
CA GLU A 386 -5.99 -5.16 -22.89
C GLU A 386 -6.26 -4.95 -24.38
N ASP A 387 -6.36 -3.69 -24.83
CA ASP A 387 -6.67 -3.31 -26.20
C ASP A 387 -5.89 -2.04 -26.62
N PRO A 388 -4.65 -2.22 -27.09
CA PRO A 388 -3.82 -1.09 -27.54
C PRO A 388 -4.44 -0.29 -28.70
N SER A 389 -5.20 -0.94 -29.59
CA SER A 389 -5.86 -0.28 -30.72
C SER A 389 -6.91 0.72 -30.25
N SER A 390 -7.78 0.29 -29.33
CA SER A 390 -8.77 1.17 -28.69
C SER A 390 -8.10 2.27 -27.88
N ALA A 391 -7.04 1.97 -27.14
CA ALA A 391 -6.31 2.96 -26.35
C ALA A 391 -5.73 4.09 -27.20
N VAL A 392 -5.10 3.77 -28.33
CA VAL A 392 -4.56 4.78 -29.26
C VAL A 392 -5.67 5.54 -29.96
N THR A 393 -6.80 4.89 -30.26
CA THR A 393 -7.98 5.54 -30.80
C THR A 393 -8.59 6.54 -29.83
N TRP A 394 -8.64 6.21 -28.52
CA TRP A 394 -9.02 7.13 -27.46
C TRP A 394 -8.06 8.33 -27.40
N ALA A 395 -6.76 8.09 -27.39
CA ALA A 395 -5.75 9.16 -27.41
C ALA A 395 -5.93 10.12 -28.58
N ALA A 396 -6.37 9.64 -29.74
CA ALA A 396 -6.62 10.46 -30.93
C ALA A 396 -7.83 11.41 -30.78
N THR A 397 -8.69 11.22 -29.78
CA THR A 397 -9.84 12.11 -29.51
C THR A 397 -9.53 13.27 -28.55
N ILE A 398 -8.29 13.38 -28.05
CA ILE A 398 -7.81 14.48 -27.21
C ILE A 398 -7.78 15.76 -28.06
N ASP A 399 -8.35 16.85 -27.53
CA ASP A 399 -8.44 18.13 -28.23
C ASP A 399 -7.08 18.87 -28.27
N ASN A 400 -6.31 18.84 -27.18
CA ASN A 400 -5.00 19.47 -27.08
C ASN A 400 -3.98 18.73 -27.96
N ASP A 401 -3.48 19.39 -29.02
CA ASP A 401 -2.58 18.82 -30.02
C ASP A 401 -1.34 18.17 -29.42
N ARG A 402 -0.66 18.87 -28.51
CA ARG A 402 0.57 18.39 -27.89
C ARG A 402 0.33 17.14 -27.02
N GLN A 403 -0.77 17.14 -26.28
CA GLN A 403 -1.15 16.03 -25.41
C GLN A 403 -1.57 14.82 -26.26
N ARG A 404 -2.37 15.04 -27.31
CA ARG A 404 -2.80 14.04 -28.29
C ARG A 404 -1.60 13.37 -28.96
N GLU A 405 -0.71 14.18 -29.54
CA GLU A 405 0.51 13.68 -30.21
C GLU A 405 1.37 12.83 -29.27
N GLY A 406 1.62 13.33 -28.05
CA GLY A 406 2.40 12.62 -27.06
C GLY A 406 1.75 11.31 -26.58
N ALA A 407 0.42 11.27 -26.44
CA ALA A 407 -0.32 10.07 -26.05
C ALA A 407 -0.32 9.01 -27.15
N ILE A 408 -0.59 9.42 -28.41
CA ILE A 408 -0.53 8.53 -29.58
C ILE A 408 0.89 7.96 -29.75
N GLU A 409 1.92 8.82 -29.70
CA GLU A 409 3.30 8.37 -29.90
C GLU A 409 3.73 7.33 -28.88
N ARG A 410 3.41 7.52 -27.59
CA ARG A 410 3.68 6.53 -26.55
C ARG A 410 2.90 5.24 -26.80
N GLY A 411 1.61 5.35 -27.07
CA GLY A 411 0.75 4.19 -27.30
C GLY A 411 1.20 3.35 -28.49
N VAL A 412 1.44 3.98 -29.64
CA VAL A 412 1.89 3.27 -30.87
C VAL A 412 3.26 2.61 -30.65
N ARG A 413 4.21 3.28 -29.98
CA ARG A 413 5.53 2.69 -29.68
C ARG A 413 5.43 1.44 -28.81
N GLU A 414 4.63 1.47 -27.77
CA GLU A 414 4.46 0.29 -26.91
C GLU A 414 3.68 -0.81 -27.61
N TRP A 415 2.66 -0.46 -28.41
CA TRP A 415 1.91 -1.42 -29.20
C TRP A 415 2.79 -2.11 -30.26
N ALA A 416 3.62 -1.34 -30.97
CA ALA A 416 4.52 -1.87 -32.00
C ALA A 416 5.54 -2.91 -31.47
N LYS A 417 5.86 -2.88 -30.17
CA LYS A 417 6.70 -3.93 -29.54
C LYS A 417 6.02 -5.30 -29.50
N ARG A 418 4.69 -5.34 -29.48
CA ARG A 418 3.88 -6.57 -29.37
C ARG A 418 3.32 -6.97 -30.73
N GLU A 419 2.79 -6.02 -31.49
CA GLU A 419 2.03 -6.22 -32.72
C GLU A 419 2.38 -5.13 -33.76
N PRO A 420 3.59 -5.17 -34.34
CA PRO A 420 4.11 -4.10 -35.17
C PRO A 420 3.25 -3.81 -36.44
N ASP A 421 2.76 -4.87 -37.10
CA ASP A 421 1.93 -4.71 -38.30
C ASP A 421 0.59 -4.01 -38.02
N GLN A 422 -0.06 -4.36 -36.91
CA GLN A 422 -1.32 -3.75 -36.52
C GLN A 422 -1.15 -2.28 -36.10
N ALA A 423 -0.06 -1.97 -35.38
CA ALA A 423 0.28 -0.59 -34.98
C ALA A 423 0.56 0.27 -36.23
N ARG A 424 1.27 -0.27 -37.25
CA ARG A 424 1.51 0.40 -38.52
C ARG A 424 0.22 0.64 -39.28
N ASP A 425 -0.61 -0.37 -39.43
CA ASP A 425 -1.93 -0.27 -40.08
C ASP A 425 -2.80 0.83 -39.44
N TRP A 426 -2.77 0.94 -38.11
CA TRP A 426 -3.50 1.98 -37.41
C TRP A 426 -2.97 3.38 -37.77
N VAL A 427 -1.65 3.59 -37.76
CA VAL A 427 -1.01 4.86 -38.14
C VAL A 427 -1.38 5.25 -39.59
N GLN A 428 -1.37 4.31 -40.52
CA GLN A 428 -1.73 4.56 -41.93
C GLN A 428 -3.21 4.96 -42.08
N LYS A 429 -4.10 4.33 -41.35
CA LYS A 429 -5.54 4.59 -41.42
C LYS A 429 -5.96 5.88 -40.69
N ASN A 430 -5.17 6.34 -39.70
CA ASN A 430 -5.49 7.48 -38.85
C ASN A 430 -4.49 8.66 -39.01
N ASN A 431 -3.89 8.79 -40.17
CA ASN A 431 -2.90 9.84 -40.45
C ASN A 431 -3.45 11.27 -40.30
N ASN A 432 -4.76 11.45 -40.37
CA ASN A 432 -5.45 12.73 -40.12
C ASN A 432 -5.40 13.17 -38.64
N ALA A 433 -5.17 12.25 -37.71
CA ALA A 433 -5.00 12.54 -36.27
C ALA A 433 -3.54 12.86 -35.89
N LEU A 434 -2.61 12.78 -36.85
CA LEU A 434 -1.17 12.90 -36.68
C LEU A 434 -0.61 14.03 -37.55
N SER A 435 0.46 14.70 -37.13
CA SER A 435 1.23 15.55 -38.02
C SER A 435 2.00 14.67 -39.07
N PRO A 436 2.30 15.21 -40.26
CA PRO A 436 3.08 14.46 -41.28
C PRO A 436 4.39 13.92 -40.70
N GLU A 437 5.11 14.73 -39.92
CA GLU A 437 6.38 14.35 -39.30
C GLU A 437 6.18 13.26 -38.22
N GLN A 438 5.09 13.29 -37.46
CA GLN A 438 4.77 12.26 -36.50
C GLN A 438 4.42 10.93 -37.19
N SER A 439 3.60 10.99 -38.26
CA SER A 439 3.26 9.80 -39.03
C SER A 439 4.53 9.14 -39.60
N GLU A 440 5.44 9.91 -40.20
CA GLU A 440 6.70 9.41 -40.73
C GLU A 440 7.57 8.78 -39.63
N ARG A 441 7.68 9.43 -38.45
CA ARG A 441 8.45 8.89 -37.32
C ARG A 441 7.88 7.56 -36.82
N LEU A 442 6.56 7.47 -36.73
CA LEU A 442 5.90 6.26 -36.23
C LEU A 442 5.95 5.10 -37.21
N LEU A 443 5.86 5.37 -38.54
CA LEU A 443 6.00 4.36 -39.59
C LEU A 443 7.43 3.82 -39.70
N ASN A 444 8.44 4.60 -39.26
CA ASN A 444 9.85 4.25 -39.30
C ASN A 444 10.41 3.64 -37.98
N LEU A 445 9.55 3.31 -36.99
CA LEU A 445 10.00 2.76 -35.69
C LEU A 445 10.75 1.43 -35.83
N GLU A 446 10.40 0.58 -36.77
CA GLU A 446 11.04 -0.73 -36.99
C GLU A 446 12.45 -0.63 -37.60
N ASN A 447 12.70 0.38 -38.46
CA ASN A 447 14.03 0.55 -39.12
C ASN A 447 15.14 0.88 -38.10
N ARG A 448 14.79 1.23 -36.85
CA ARG A 448 15.75 1.47 -35.76
C ARG A 448 15.95 0.26 -34.84
N ALA A 449 14.97 -0.63 -34.73
CA ALA A 449 15.08 -1.84 -33.89
C ALA A 449 15.96 -2.92 -34.56
N ASP A 450 16.05 -2.94 -35.89
CA ASP A 450 16.92 -3.89 -36.66
C ASP A 450 18.36 -3.38 -36.80
N GLY A 451 18.66 -2.13 -36.48
CA GLY A 451 20.01 -1.54 -36.55
C GLY A 451 20.85 -1.65 -35.25
N GLU A 452 20.28 -2.15 -34.16
CA GLU A 452 20.97 -2.36 -32.87
C GLU A 452 21.11 -3.84 -32.47
N LYS A 453 21.04 -4.76 -33.44
CA LYS A 453 21.40 -6.18 -33.24
C LYS A 453 22.81 -6.50 -33.74
#